data_ffd4fce536f0c6c013a6f03aee5339a4
#
_entry.id   ffd4fce536f0c6c013a6f03aee5339a4
#
_cell.length_a   1.000
_cell.length_b   1.000
_cell.length_c   1.000
_cell.angle_alpha   90.00
_cell.angle_beta   90.00
_cell.angle_gamma   90.00
#
_symmetry.space_group_name_H-M   'P 1'
#
loop_
_entity.id
_entity.type
_entity.pdbx_description
1 polymer ?
#
loop_
_entity_poly.entity_id
_entity_poly.type
_entity_poly.pdbx_seq_one_letter_code
_entity_poly.pdbx_strand_id
1 'polypeptide(L)'
;SPLDELDSLLANKSYHFAELENLPDWNGAIAETLLAEASAAAKILGMAYFRQYWRDAQIFRLPKLLSLVAEFGLDPVRIARETELSLPLIFRRLASLPPDPSRPAVGLMICDGSGGLLFKQPCYDFQAPRVGSACALWPLYGALTQIGVAARHQISHSGRPGTLGEQNLFDTFSIAERVTSASFEGVPVLRSTMLILRAEKPSSDQPLPIGSTCRLCNIDACPARREPSIFSDGF
;
A
#
# COMPACT_ATOMS: atom_id res chain seq x y z
N SER A 1 14.83 7.55 8.75
CA SER A 1 13.82 7.65 9.83
C SER A 1 13.48 6.26 10.37
N PRO A 2 12.84 6.14 11.56
CA PRO A 2 12.39 4.83 12.08
C PRO A 2 11.45 4.07 11.14
N LEU A 3 10.66 4.79 10.36
CA LEU A 3 9.81 4.19 9.32
C LEU A 3 10.63 3.60 8.18
N ASP A 4 11.64 4.30 7.70
CA ASP A 4 12.50 3.79 6.61
C ASP A 4 13.31 2.57 7.06
N GLU A 5 13.73 2.54 8.32
CA GLU A 5 14.39 1.40 8.93
C GLU A 5 13.45 0.19 8.97
N LEU A 6 12.21 0.38 9.44
CA LEU A 6 11.19 -0.66 9.45
C LEU A 6 10.87 -1.13 8.03
N ASP A 7 10.64 -0.20 7.09
CA ASP A 7 10.37 -0.54 5.69
C ASP A 7 11.46 -1.44 5.09
N SER A 8 12.74 -1.13 5.37
CA SER A 8 13.88 -1.94 4.91
C SER A 8 13.87 -3.34 5.51
N LEU A 9 13.56 -3.46 6.81
CA LEU A 9 13.47 -4.73 7.51
C LEU A 9 12.33 -5.60 6.94
N LEU A 10 11.16 -5.01 6.73
CA LEU A 10 10.00 -5.72 6.16
C LEU A 10 10.27 -6.16 4.71
N ALA A 11 10.91 -5.32 3.91
CA ALA A 11 11.27 -5.62 2.52
C ALA A 11 12.25 -6.79 2.42
N ASN A 12 13.23 -6.90 3.33
CA ASN A 12 14.18 -8.02 3.39
C ASN A 12 13.49 -9.38 3.62
N LYS A 13 12.29 -9.37 4.18
CA LYS A 13 11.42 -10.55 4.39
C LYS A 13 10.29 -10.63 3.37
N SER A 14 10.34 -9.82 2.30
CA SER A 14 9.28 -9.74 1.29
C SER A 14 7.89 -9.53 1.90
N TYR A 15 7.81 -8.84 3.03
CA TYR A 15 6.57 -8.55 3.79
C TYR A 15 5.79 -9.80 4.22
N HIS A 16 6.39 -10.99 4.17
CA HIS A 16 5.78 -12.25 4.60
C HIS A 16 6.51 -12.84 5.81
N PHE A 17 5.76 -13.22 6.83
CA PHE A 17 6.28 -13.71 8.11
C PHE A 17 5.62 -15.04 8.48
N ALA A 18 6.20 -16.13 7.99
CA ALA A 18 5.68 -17.48 8.21
C ALA A 18 5.56 -17.83 9.70
N GLU A 19 6.46 -17.28 10.52
CA GLU A 19 6.46 -17.44 11.98
C GLU A 19 5.19 -16.90 12.63
N LEU A 20 4.57 -15.87 12.05
CA LEU A 20 3.34 -15.23 12.56
C LEU A 20 2.06 -15.85 11.98
N GLU A 21 2.15 -16.51 10.81
CA GLU A 21 0.98 -17.09 10.13
C GLU A 21 0.32 -18.21 10.96
N ASN A 22 1.15 -19.03 11.60
CA ASN A 22 0.69 -20.22 12.32
C ASN A 22 0.70 -20.05 13.84
N LEU A 23 0.96 -18.87 14.35
CA LEU A 23 1.02 -18.60 15.77
C LEU A 23 -0.40 -18.58 16.35
N PRO A 24 -0.76 -19.52 17.24
CA PRO A 24 -2.14 -19.61 17.77
C PRO A 24 -2.51 -18.40 18.63
N ASP A 25 -1.55 -17.94 19.44
CA ASP A 25 -1.71 -16.80 20.33
C ASP A 25 -0.60 -15.78 20.09
N TRP A 26 -0.91 -14.50 20.27
CA TRP A 26 0.08 -13.45 20.11
C TRP A 26 1.24 -13.64 21.11
N ASN A 27 2.42 -13.80 20.55
CA ASN A 27 3.66 -13.86 21.32
C ASN A 27 4.61 -12.74 20.89
N GLY A 28 4.76 -11.75 21.76
CA GLY A 28 5.65 -10.60 21.50
C GLY A 28 7.12 -10.97 21.32
N ALA A 29 7.59 -12.07 21.92
CA ALA A 29 8.99 -12.48 21.81
C ALA A 29 9.42 -12.85 20.39
N ILE A 30 8.52 -13.42 19.57
CA ILE A 30 8.79 -13.65 18.15
C ILE A 30 8.98 -12.34 17.41
N ALA A 31 8.09 -11.37 17.64
CA ALA A 31 8.19 -10.04 17.05
C ALA A 31 9.47 -9.30 17.50
N GLU A 32 9.85 -9.43 18.78
CA GLU A 32 11.10 -8.87 19.30
C GLU A 32 12.33 -9.50 18.62
N THR A 33 12.31 -10.80 18.36
CA THR A 33 13.38 -11.49 17.62
C THR A 33 13.48 -10.98 16.20
N LEU A 34 12.34 -10.78 15.50
CA LEU A 34 12.31 -10.22 14.15
C LEU A 34 12.82 -8.77 14.09
N LEU A 35 12.74 -8.05 15.20
CA LEU A 35 13.17 -6.66 15.36
C LEU A 35 14.49 -6.52 16.12
N ALA A 36 15.24 -7.58 16.34
CA ALA A 36 16.39 -7.58 17.24
C ALA A 36 17.39 -6.45 16.94
N GLU A 37 17.66 -6.21 15.66
CA GLU A 37 18.65 -5.21 15.21
C GLU A 37 18.03 -3.81 14.96
N ALA A 38 16.72 -3.65 15.16
CA ALA A 38 16.05 -2.38 14.93
C ALA A 38 16.28 -1.39 16.09
N SER A 39 16.30 -0.09 15.77
CA SER A 39 16.32 0.97 16.78
C SER A 39 15.08 0.92 17.70
N ALA A 40 15.17 1.52 18.88
CA ALA A 40 14.06 1.52 19.83
C ALA A 40 12.76 2.10 19.24
N ALA A 41 12.86 3.15 18.42
CA ALA A 41 11.71 3.75 17.76
C ALA A 41 11.15 2.84 16.66
N ALA A 42 11.99 2.20 15.86
CA ALA A 42 11.56 1.24 14.84
C ALA A 42 10.93 -0.02 15.47
N LYS A 43 11.45 -0.47 16.64
CA LYS A 43 10.84 -1.57 17.42
C LYS A 43 9.39 -1.29 17.81
N ILE A 44 9.08 -0.08 18.29
CA ILE A 44 7.71 0.29 18.66
C ILE A 44 6.77 0.19 17.45
N LEU A 45 7.19 0.73 16.31
CA LEU A 45 6.41 0.67 15.07
C LEU A 45 6.28 -0.78 14.55
N GLY A 46 7.37 -1.53 14.57
CA GLY A 46 7.42 -2.92 14.13
C GLY A 46 6.53 -3.84 14.98
N MET A 47 6.51 -3.65 16.31
CA MET A 47 5.62 -4.39 17.22
C MET A 47 4.16 -4.15 16.89
N ALA A 48 3.77 -2.90 16.58
CA ALA A 48 2.41 -2.58 16.16
C ALA A 48 2.06 -3.23 14.81
N TYR A 49 2.99 -3.18 13.84
CA TYR A 49 2.85 -3.82 12.55
C TYR A 49 2.67 -5.34 12.68
N PHE A 50 3.56 -6.04 13.41
CA PHE A 50 3.50 -7.49 13.55
C PHE A 50 2.26 -7.95 14.31
N ARG A 51 1.81 -7.17 15.29
CA ARG A 51 0.52 -7.45 15.97
C ARG A 51 -0.66 -7.32 15.01
N GLN A 52 -0.66 -6.33 14.12
CA GLN A 52 -1.69 -6.19 13.09
C GLN A 52 -1.61 -7.34 12.08
N TYR A 53 -0.41 -7.68 11.61
CA TYR A 53 -0.17 -8.82 10.72
C TYR A 53 -0.73 -10.11 11.30
N TRP A 54 -0.36 -10.44 12.53
CA TRP A 54 -0.86 -11.62 13.21
C TRP A 54 -2.39 -11.64 13.32
N ARG A 55 -3.02 -10.54 13.72
CA ARG A 55 -4.49 -10.44 13.77
C ARG A 55 -5.14 -10.71 12.43
N ASP A 56 -4.62 -10.11 11.36
CA ASP A 56 -5.11 -10.31 10.01
C ASP A 56 -4.96 -11.78 9.58
N ALA A 57 -3.83 -12.43 9.93
CA ALA A 57 -3.59 -13.84 9.66
C ALA A 57 -4.52 -14.77 10.44
N GLN A 58 -4.93 -14.42 11.67
CA GLN A 58 -5.94 -15.19 12.42
C GLN A 58 -7.34 -15.09 11.79
N ILE A 59 -7.71 -13.90 11.31
CA ILE A 59 -9.04 -13.66 10.71
C ILE A 59 -9.11 -14.27 9.31
N PHE A 60 -8.05 -14.10 8.51
CA PHE A 60 -7.99 -14.58 7.14
C PHE A 60 -6.76 -15.47 6.93
N ARG A 61 -6.91 -16.73 7.27
CA ARG A 61 -5.85 -17.74 7.24
C ARG A 61 -5.25 -17.92 5.85
N LEU A 62 -3.92 -18.10 5.80
CA LEU A 62 -3.16 -18.22 4.56
C LEU A 62 -3.67 -19.33 3.61
N PRO A 63 -4.03 -20.55 4.05
CA PRO A 63 -4.54 -21.58 3.15
C PRO A 63 -5.84 -21.16 2.43
N LYS A 64 -6.75 -20.50 3.13
CA LYS A 64 -8.00 -20.00 2.52
C LYS A 64 -7.71 -18.84 1.56
N LEU A 65 -6.81 -17.93 1.93
CA LEU A 65 -6.37 -16.84 1.06
C LEU A 65 -5.76 -17.40 -0.24
N LEU A 66 -4.84 -18.36 -0.16
CA LEU A 66 -4.21 -18.98 -1.33
C LEU A 66 -5.23 -19.69 -2.23
N SER A 67 -6.21 -20.38 -1.64
CA SER A 67 -7.30 -21.02 -2.40
C SER A 67 -8.09 -19.98 -3.20
N LEU A 68 -8.47 -18.85 -2.59
CA LEU A 68 -9.22 -17.80 -3.27
C LEU A 68 -8.37 -17.06 -4.32
N VAL A 69 -7.07 -16.88 -4.05
CA VAL A 69 -6.15 -16.31 -5.04
C VAL A 69 -5.97 -17.25 -6.24
N ALA A 70 -5.95 -18.56 -6.03
CA ALA A 70 -5.92 -19.53 -7.13
C ALA A 70 -7.19 -19.50 -7.99
N GLU A 71 -8.35 -19.21 -7.37
CA GLU A 71 -9.65 -19.17 -8.05
C GLU A 71 -9.92 -17.81 -8.73
N PHE A 72 -9.65 -16.71 -8.04
CA PHE A 72 -10.04 -15.35 -8.46
C PHE A 72 -8.86 -14.46 -8.88
N GLY A 73 -7.64 -14.96 -8.77
CA GLY A 73 -6.45 -14.14 -8.90
C GLY A 73 -6.31 -13.15 -7.73
N LEU A 74 -5.61 -12.04 -7.98
CA LEU A 74 -5.44 -10.97 -6.99
C LEU A 74 -6.60 -9.95 -7.00
N ASP A 75 -7.83 -10.40 -7.32
CA ASP A 75 -9.02 -9.53 -7.35
C ASP A 75 -9.59 -9.32 -5.93
N PRO A 76 -9.35 -8.16 -5.30
CA PRO A 76 -9.78 -7.93 -3.93
C PRO A 76 -11.30 -7.80 -3.80
N VAL A 77 -12.00 -7.43 -4.88
CA VAL A 77 -13.45 -7.25 -4.87
C VAL A 77 -14.16 -8.60 -4.84
N ARG A 78 -13.68 -9.56 -5.64
CA ARG A 78 -14.22 -10.93 -5.63
C ARG A 78 -13.96 -11.62 -4.30
N ILE A 79 -12.73 -11.50 -3.79
CA ILE A 79 -12.35 -12.06 -2.49
C ILE A 79 -13.20 -11.46 -1.37
N ALA A 80 -13.47 -10.14 -1.40
CA ALA A 80 -14.32 -9.49 -0.40
C ALA A 80 -15.77 -10.03 -0.41
N ARG A 81 -16.32 -10.23 -1.59
CA ARG A 81 -17.68 -10.77 -1.73
C ARG A 81 -17.80 -12.21 -1.22
N GLU A 82 -16.75 -13.01 -1.45
CA GLU A 82 -16.72 -14.41 -1.03
C GLU A 82 -16.50 -14.59 0.48
N THR A 83 -15.80 -13.65 1.10
CA THR A 83 -15.38 -13.77 2.50
C THR A 83 -16.16 -12.86 3.44
N GLU A 84 -16.85 -11.86 2.93
CA GLU A 84 -17.49 -10.77 3.70
C GLU A 84 -16.51 -9.99 4.59
N LEU A 85 -15.19 -10.13 4.34
CA LEU A 85 -14.16 -9.41 5.07
C LEU A 85 -13.99 -7.99 4.54
N SER A 86 -13.50 -7.10 5.42
CA SER A 86 -13.24 -5.70 5.04
C SER A 86 -12.13 -5.58 4.01
N LEU A 87 -12.27 -4.67 3.05
CA LEU A 87 -11.28 -4.42 2.02
C LEU A 87 -9.88 -4.09 2.56
N PRO A 88 -9.72 -3.24 3.61
CA PRO A 88 -8.39 -2.97 4.15
C PRO A 88 -7.69 -4.22 4.69
N LEU A 89 -8.42 -5.15 5.30
CA LEU A 89 -7.87 -6.43 5.74
C LEU A 89 -7.41 -7.27 4.54
N ILE A 90 -8.27 -7.38 3.52
CA ILE A 90 -7.94 -8.13 2.29
C ILE A 90 -6.72 -7.53 1.60
N PHE A 91 -6.63 -6.20 1.49
CA PHE A 91 -5.48 -5.52 0.89
C PHE A 91 -4.18 -5.86 1.62
N ARG A 92 -4.17 -5.80 2.95
CA ARG A 92 -3.00 -6.18 3.75
C ARG A 92 -2.65 -7.66 3.61
N ARG A 93 -3.66 -8.55 3.55
CA ARG A 93 -3.43 -9.99 3.35
C ARG A 93 -2.88 -10.31 1.96
N LEU A 94 -3.39 -9.68 0.92
CA LEU A 94 -2.84 -9.82 -0.45
C LEU A 94 -1.41 -9.29 -0.54
N ALA A 95 -1.12 -8.18 0.12
CA ALA A 95 0.22 -7.60 0.16
C ALA A 95 1.22 -8.43 0.98
N SER A 96 0.73 -9.29 1.88
CA SER A 96 1.55 -10.18 2.72
C SER A 96 1.64 -11.63 2.23
N LEU A 97 1.22 -11.91 1.01
CA LEU A 97 1.36 -13.25 0.42
C LEU A 97 2.83 -13.69 0.35
N PRO A 98 3.12 -14.99 0.54
CA PRO A 98 4.48 -15.49 0.37
C PRO A 98 4.99 -15.21 -1.04
N PRO A 99 6.30 -14.93 -1.22
CA PRO A 99 6.89 -14.71 -2.53
C PRO A 99 6.62 -15.89 -3.47
N ASP A 100 6.20 -15.60 -4.68
CA ASP A 100 5.94 -16.59 -5.71
C ASP A 100 6.27 -15.98 -7.08
N PRO A 101 7.25 -16.50 -7.82
CA PRO A 101 7.66 -15.97 -9.11
C PRO A 101 6.55 -15.98 -10.18
N SER A 102 5.53 -16.84 -10.01
CA SER A 102 4.39 -16.93 -10.93
C SER A 102 3.33 -15.86 -10.67
N ARG A 103 3.38 -15.17 -9.52
CA ARG A 103 2.45 -14.11 -9.17
C ARG A 103 3.06 -12.73 -9.34
N PRO A 104 2.29 -11.75 -9.85
CA PRO A 104 2.76 -10.38 -9.84
C PRO A 104 2.97 -9.87 -8.40
N ALA A 105 3.96 -9.00 -8.24
CA ALA A 105 4.19 -8.31 -6.97
C ALA A 105 3.00 -7.41 -6.63
N VAL A 106 2.70 -7.32 -5.35
CA VAL A 106 1.61 -6.52 -4.79
C VAL A 106 2.19 -5.34 -4.03
N GLY A 107 1.73 -4.14 -4.35
CA GLY A 107 2.06 -2.93 -3.59
C GLY A 107 0.96 -2.55 -2.61
N LEU A 108 1.34 -1.89 -1.52
CA LEU A 108 0.41 -1.40 -0.52
C LEU A 108 0.89 -0.05 0.03
N MET A 109 0.02 0.94 -0.03
CA MET A 109 0.26 2.24 0.58
C MET A 109 -0.84 2.55 1.58
N ILE A 110 -0.45 3.05 2.74
CA ILE A 110 -1.40 3.47 3.80
C ILE A 110 -1.03 4.88 4.23
N CYS A 111 -2.02 5.77 4.32
CA CYS A 111 -1.85 7.09 4.89
C CYS A 111 -2.90 7.39 5.96
N ASP A 112 -2.62 8.37 6.80
CA ASP A 112 -3.58 8.95 7.73
C ASP A 112 -4.43 10.05 7.07
N GLY A 113 -5.33 10.66 7.83
CA GLY A 113 -6.22 11.74 7.39
C GLY A 113 -5.49 13.04 7.01
N SER A 114 -4.24 13.22 7.40
CA SER A 114 -3.39 14.35 6.99
C SER A 114 -2.66 14.11 5.66
N GLY A 115 -2.73 12.87 5.12
CA GLY A 115 -1.98 12.44 3.96
C GLY A 115 -0.56 11.97 4.29
N GLY A 116 -0.20 11.88 5.57
CA GLY A 116 1.07 11.30 6.01
C GLY A 116 1.12 9.79 5.74
N LEU A 117 2.16 9.32 5.02
CA LEU A 117 2.33 7.90 4.75
C LEU A 117 2.73 7.16 6.02
N LEU A 118 1.92 6.19 6.43
CA LEU A 118 2.12 5.31 7.58
C LEU A 118 2.80 3.99 7.19
N PHE A 119 2.60 3.54 5.94
CA PHE A 119 3.14 2.30 5.43
C PHE A 119 3.40 2.39 3.93
N LYS A 120 4.52 1.80 3.48
CA LYS A 120 4.98 1.83 2.09
C LYS A 120 5.52 0.46 1.70
N GLN A 121 4.77 -0.27 0.90
CA GLN A 121 5.24 -1.47 0.22
C GLN A 121 5.25 -1.19 -1.27
N PRO A 122 6.43 -1.03 -1.89
CA PRO A 122 6.53 -0.75 -3.32
C PRO A 122 6.10 -1.95 -4.17
N CYS A 123 5.72 -1.66 -5.41
CA CYS A 123 5.36 -2.66 -6.40
C CYS A 123 6.03 -2.29 -7.72
N TYR A 124 7.00 -3.08 -8.16
CA TYR A 124 7.78 -2.77 -9.36
C TYR A 124 8.35 -1.34 -9.30
N ASP A 125 8.08 -0.54 -10.34
CA ASP A 125 8.51 0.86 -10.42
C ASP A 125 7.59 1.84 -9.70
N PHE A 126 6.48 1.37 -9.12
CA PHE A 126 5.64 2.19 -8.27
C PHE A 126 6.26 2.30 -6.87
N GLN A 127 6.90 3.42 -6.62
CA GLN A 127 7.59 3.70 -5.36
C GLN A 127 7.07 4.98 -4.71
N ALA A 128 6.94 4.94 -3.39
CA ALA A 128 6.71 6.15 -2.62
C ALA A 128 7.99 7.01 -2.58
N PRO A 129 7.87 8.34 -2.57
CA PRO A 129 9.03 9.19 -2.43
C PRO A 129 9.71 8.97 -1.07
N ARG A 130 11.05 9.01 -1.06
CA ARG A 130 11.83 8.96 0.17
C ARG A 130 11.85 10.30 0.89
N VAL A 131 11.77 11.40 0.14
CA VAL A 131 11.80 12.77 0.63
C VAL A 131 10.69 13.56 -0.06
N GLY A 132 10.06 14.45 0.69
CA GLY A 132 8.97 15.29 0.19
C GLY A 132 7.61 14.58 0.20
N SER A 133 6.63 15.23 -0.38
CA SER A 133 5.26 14.73 -0.42
C SER A 133 5.04 13.88 -1.65
N ALA A 134 4.27 12.80 -1.51
CA ALA A 134 3.79 12.00 -2.64
C ALA A 134 2.86 12.82 -3.54
N CYS A 135 2.67 12.35 -4.77
CA CYS A 135 1.79 13.00 -5.73
C CYS A 135 0.34 13.08 -5.19
N ALA A 136 -0.23 14.27 -5.19
CA ALA A 136 -1.58 14.51 -4.67
C ALA A 136 -2.69 13.78 -5.47
N LEU A 137 -2.39 13.35 -6.70
CA LEU A 137 -3.33 12.62 -7.54
C LEU A 137 -3.36 11.11 -7.27
N TRP A 138 -2.61 10.61 -6.29
CA TRP A 138 -2.73 9.19 -5.93
C TRP A 138 -4.16 8.88 -5.47
N PRO A 139 -4.77 7.79 -5.98
CA PRO A 139 -6.09 7.35 -5.52
C PRO A 139 -6.18 7.13 -4.00
N LEU A 140 -5.05 6.88 -3.35
CA LEU A 140 -4.90 6.84 -1.90
C LEU A 140 -5.48 8.08 -1.22
N TYR A 141 -5.13 9.27 -1.73
CA TYR A 141 -5.59 10.55 -1.16
C TYR A 141 -7.00 10.89 -1.58
N GLY A 142 -7.38 10.54 -2.82
CA GLY A 142 -8.74 10.70 -3.30
C GLY A 142 -9.77 9.97 -2.44
N ALA A 143 -9.44 8.78 -1.94
CA ALA A 143 -10.30 8.01 -1.07
C ALA A 143 -10.65 8.72 0.26
N LEU A 144 -9.78 9.61 0.78
CA LEU A 144 -10.05 10.39 1.99
C LEU A 144 -11.24 11.35 1.83
N THR A 145 -11.61 11.70 0.60
CA THR A 145 -12.76 12.59 0.33
C THR A 145 -14.10 11.85 0.36
N GLN A 146 -14.08 10.50 0.32
CA GLN A 146 -15.26 9.65 0.28
C GLN A 146 -15.11 8.44 1.21
N ILE A 147 -15.18 8.70 2.51
CA ILE A 147 -14.97 7.68 3.54
C ILE A 147 -15.97 6.53 3.37
N GLY A 148 -15.49 5.30 3.41
CA GLY A 148 -16.30 4.08 3.26
C GLY A 148 -16.64 3.71 1.82
N VAL A 149 -16.27 4.55 0.84
CA VAL A 149 -16.48 4.25 -0.58
C VAL A 149 -15.22 3.65 -1.17
N ALA A 150 -15.35 2.42 -1.69
CA ALA A 150 -14.28 1.76 -2.41
C ALA A 150 -14.17 2.32 -3.84
N ALA A 151 -12.96 2.60 -4.28
CA ALA A 151 -12.69 3.09 -5.62
C ALA A 151 -11.64 2.23 -6.33
N ARG A 152 -11.83 1.99 -7.62
CA ARG A 152 -10.84 1.38 -8.51
C ARG A 152 -10.42 2.39 -9.57
N HIS A 153 -9.12 2.54 -9.76
CA HIS A 153 -8.57 3.38 -10.82
C HIS A 153 -7.46 2.63 -11.53
N GLN A 154 -7.37 2.78 -12.84
CA GLN A 154 -6.17 2.46 -13.56
C GLN A 154 -5.33 3.73 -13.69
N ILE A 155 -4.07 3.62 -13.33
CA ILE A 155 -3.12 4.73 -13.33
C ILE A 155 -1.96 4.44 -14.28
N SER A 156 -1.44 5.48 -14.92
CA SER A 156 -0.15 5.44 -15.59
C SER A 156 0.86 6.21 -14.73
N HIS A 157 1.84 5.47 -14.20
CA HIS A 157 2.87 6.09 -13.37
C HIS A 157 4.01 6.58 -14.26
N SER A 158 4.32 7.88 -14.19
CA SER A 158 5.49 8.43 -14.85
C SER A 158 6.74 7.84 -14.18
N GLY A 159 7.34 6.86 -14.84
CA GLY A 159 8.53 6.17 -14.36
C GLY A 159 9.75 7.08 -14.27
N ARG A 160 10.93 6.48 -14.05
CA ARG A 160 12.19 7.21 -14.05
C ARG A 160 12.37 7.98 -15.36
N PRO A 161 12.86 9.24 -15.32
CA PRO A 161 13.26 9.96 -16.51
C PRO A 161 14.27 9.15 -17.30
N GLY A 162 14.03 8.99 -18.59
CA GLY A 162 14.85 8.20 -19.50
C GLY A 162 14.27 6.86 -19.94
N THR A 163 13.23 6.35 -19.32
CA THR A 163 12.42 5.24 -19.84
C THR A 163 11.28 5.79 -20.71
N LEU A 164 11.64 6.37 -21.85
CA LEU A 164 10.68 6.76 -22.89
C LEU A 164 10.10 5.46 -23.48
N GLY A 165 8.83 5.20 -23.24
CA GLY A 165 8.06 4.22 -23.98
C GLY A 165 7.29 3.16 -23.21
N GLU A 166 7.66 2.80 -22.00
CA GLU A 166 6.86 1.86 -21.20
C GLU A 166 5.99 2.63 -20.20
N GLN A 167 4.72 2.76 -20.55
CA GLN A 167 3.72 3.22 -19.57
C GLN A 167 3.60 2.17 -18.49
N ASN A 168 4.11 2.46 -17.29
CA ASN A 168 3.89 1.61 -16.13
C ASN A 168 2.42 1.76 -15.71
N LEU A 169 1.61 0.80 -16.13
CA LEU A 169 0.19 0.74 -15.82
C LEU A 169 -0.02 -0.05 -14.53
N PHE A 170 -0.87 0.48 -13.67
CA PHE A 170 -1.26 -0.18 -12.45
C PHE A 170 -2.77 -0.08 -12.24
N ASP A 171 -3.39 -1.17 -11.83
CA ASP A 171 -4.72 -1.16 -11.23
C ASP A 171 -4.56 -0.87 -9.75
N THR A 172 -5.29 0.13 -9.27
CA THR A 172 -5.30 0.51 -7.86
C THR A 172 -6.70 0.36 -7.29
N PHE A 173 -6.76 -0.13 -6.06
CA PHE A 173 -7.99 -0.25 -5.29
C PHE A 173 -7.78 0.52 -4.00
N SER A 174 -8.63 1.50 -3.73
CA SER A 174 -8.47 2.37 -2.57
C SER A 174 -9.76 2.49 -1.77
N ILE A 175 -9.61 2.61 -0.46
CA ILE A 175 -10.70 2.88 0.46
C ILE A 175 -10.16 3.64 1.68
N ALA A 176 -10.94 4.62 2.14
CA ALA A 176 -10.68 5.26 3.43
C ALA A 176 -11.70 4.80 4.46
N GLU A 177 -11.25 4.63 5.69
CA GLU A 177 -12.07 4.22 6.82
C GLU A 177 -11.81 5.08 8.05
N ARG A 178 -12.78 5.12 8.96
CA ARG A 178 -12.58 5.64 10.30
C ARG A 178 -11.98 4.53 11.17
N VAL A 179 -10.84 4.82 11.77
CA VAL A 179 -10.14 3.86 12.66
C VAL A 179 -10.70 3.91 14.09
N THR A 180 -11.17 5.08 14.52
CA THR A 180 -11.78 5.27 15.83
C THR A 180 -13.29 5.03 15.78
N SER A 181 -13.85 4.54 16.86
CA SER A 181 -15.31 4.41 17.01
C SER A 181 -16.02 5.74 16.80
N ALA A 182 -17.24 5.69 16.29
CA ALA A 182 -18.06 6.90 16.16
C ALA A 182 -18.37 7.44 17.55
N SER A 183 -17.96 8.68 17.83
CA SER A 183 -18.20 9.39 19.08
C SER A 183 -18.36 10.86 18.80
N PHE A 184 -19.22 11.56 19.53
CA PHE A 184 -19.33 12.99 19.48
C PHE A 184 -18.19 13.71 20.23
N GLU A 185 -17.50 12.99 21.13
CA GLU A 185 -16.45 13.53 22.00
C GLU A 185 -15.05 13.26 21.50
N GLY A 186 -14.88 12.34 20.51
CA GLY A 186 -13.59 11.93 19.98
C GLY A 186 -13.23 12.59 18.66
N VAL A 187 -11.95 12.86 18.46
CA VAL A 187 -11.43 13.27 17.14
C VAL A 187 -11.48 12.06 16.20
N PRO A 188 -12.11 12.19 15.01
CA PRO A 188 -12.12 11.11 14.04
C PRO A 188 -10.72 10.87 13.48
N VAL A 189 -10.19 9.66 13.64
CA VAL A 189 -8.94 9.24 13.01
C VAL A 189 -9.28 8.49 11.73
N LEU A 190 -8.80 9.01 10.61
CA LEU A 190 -9.00 8.43 9.28
C LEU A 190 -7.75 7.70 8.83
N ARG A 191 -7.96 6.64 8.06
CA ARG A 191 -6.92 5.90 7.38
C ARG A 191 -7.37 5.57 5.97
N SER A 192 -6.53 5.84 4.99
CA SER A 192 -6.73 5.38 3.62
C SER A 192 -5.74 4.28 3.29
N THR A 193 -6.21 3.25 2.61
CA THR A 193 -5.43 2.10 2.17
C THR A 193 -5.60 1.92 0.68
N MET A 194 -4.48 1.77 -0.04
CA MET A 194 -4.45 1.55 -1.49
C MET A 194 -3.63 0.31 -1.82
N LEU A 195 -4.28 -0.68 -2.43
CA LEU A 195 -3.65 -1.84 -3.05
C LEU A 195 -3.23 -1.47 -4.47
N ILE A 196 -2.06 -1.95 -4.91
CA ILE A 196 -1.47 -1.64 -6.21
C ILE A 196 -1.10 -2.95 -6.89
N LEU A 197 -1.62 -3.17 -8.08
CA LEU A 197 -1.33 -4.34 -8.91
C LEU A 197 -0.84 -3.87 -10.27
N ARG A 198 0.19 -4.52 -10.82
CA ARG A 198 0.62 -4.21 -12.18
C ARG A 198 -0.47 -4.61 -13.17
N ALA A 199 -0.81 -3.72 -14.10
CA ALA A 199 -1.72 -3.98 -15.19
C ALA A 199 -0.94 -4.25 -16.48
N GLU A 200 -1.30 -5.30 -17.22
CA GLU A 200 -0.66 -5.64 -18.49
C GLU A 200 -1.23 -4.84 -19.66
N LYS A 201 -2.48 -4.45 -19.57
CA LYS A 201 -3.21 -3.76 -20.63
C LYS A 201 -4.04 -2.60 -20.07
N PRO A 202 -4.23 -1.54 -20.85
CA PRO A 202 -5.20 -0.51 -20.51
C PRO A 202 -6.60 -1.12 -20.38
N SER A 203 -7.28 -0.86 -19.27
CA SER A 203 -8.68 -1.20 -19.05
C SER A 203 -9.60 0.01 -19.27
N SER A 204 -9.03 1.19 -19.42
CA SER A 204 -9.70 2.44 -19.78
C SER A 204 -8.94 3.13 -20.89
N ASP A 205 -9.64 3.93 -21.69
CA ASP A 205 -9.03 4.70 -22.79
C ASP A 205 -8.02 5.76 -22.29
N GLN A 206 -8.13 6.15 -21.02
CA GLN A 206 -7.25 7.15 -20.41
C GLN A 206 -6.95 6.76 -18.95
N PRO A 207 -5.88 6.01 -18.70
CA PRO A 207 -5.37 5.82 -17.35
C PRO A 207 -5.01 7.17 -16.72
N LEU A 208 -5.30 7.35 -15.43
CA LEU A 208 -4.97 8.57 -14.71
C LEU A 208 -3.44 8.76 -14.64
N PRO A 209 -2.86 9.80 -15.24
CA PRO A 209 -1.43 10.03 -15.19
C PRO A 209 -1.05 10.55 -13.80
N ILE A 210 -0.10 9.89 -13.14
CA ILE A 210 0.42 10.28 -11.84
C ILE A 210 1.94 10.22 -11.80
N GLY A 211 2.54 10.93 -10.84
CA GLY A 211 3.96 10.84 -10.52
C GLY A 211 4.22 10.27 -9.13
N SER A 212 5.47 10.09 -8.76
CA SER A 212 5.86 9.80 -7.38
C SER A 212 5.84 11.07 -6.53
N THR A 213 6.45 12.15 -7.01
CA THR A 213 6.50 13.49 -6.40
C THR A 213 6.55 14.55 -7.50
N CYS A 214 6.07 15.77 -7.22
CA CYS A 214 6.10 16.85 -8.22
C CYS A 214 7.50 17.15 -8.74
N ARG A 215 8.51 17.09 -7.87
CA ARG A 215 9.90 17.39 -8.21
C ARG A 215 10.50 16.45 -9.26
N LEU A 216 10.05 15.20 -9.31
CA LEU A 216 10.52 14.17 -10.24
C LEU A 216 9.47 13.81 -11.30
N CYS A 217 8.44 14.64 -11.49
CA CYS A 217 7.31 14.35 -12.36
C CYS A 217 7.42 15.14 -13.68
N ASN A 218 7.34 14.43 -14.79
CA ASN A 218 7.39 15.00 -16.16
C ASN A 218 6.02 15.36 -16.76
N ILE A 219 4.95 15.34 -15.96
CA ILE A 219 3.62 15.75 -16.43
C ILE A 219 3.54 17.27 -16.45
N ASP A 220 3.53 17.91 -17.63
CA ASP A 220 3.63 19.38 -17.76
C ASP A 220 2.38 20.11 -17.24
N ALA A 221 1.21 19.80 -17.72
CA ALA A 221 -0.04 20.48 -17.37
C ALA A 221 -0.77 19.82 -16.21
N CYS A 222 -0.07 19.54 -15.09
CA CYS A 222 -0.67 18.89 -13.94
C CYS A 222 -1.46 19.90 -13.07
N PRO A 223 -2.79 19.72 -12.87
CA PRO A 223 -3.61 20.64 -12.06
C PRO A 223 -3.25 20.61 -10.58
N ALA A 224 -2.57 19.56 -10.12
CA ALA A 224 -2.16 19.37 -8.73
C ALA A 224 -0.68 19.65 -8.49
N ARG A 225 0.02 20.30 -9.45
CA ARG A 225 1.45 20.61 -9.29
C ARG A 225 1.67 21.59 -8.14
N ARG A 226 2.56 21.21 -7.21
CA ARG A 226 2.88 22.00 -6.01
C ARG A 226 4.27 22.62 -6.04
N GLU A 227 5.17 22.07 -6.87
CA GLU A 227 6.56 22.54 -7.00
C GLU A 227 7.07 22.28 -8.43
N PRO A 228 8.07 23.04 -8.90
CA PRO A 228 8.69 22.81 -10.21
C PRO A 228 9.29 21.41 -10.30
N SER A 229 9.24 20.82 -11.50
CA SER A 229 9.96 19.60 -11.81
C SER A 229 11.40 19.92 -12.19
N ILE A 230 12.35 19.05 -11.80
CA ILE A 230 13.73 19.17 -12.30
C ILE A 230 13.86 18.79 -13.77
N PHE A 231 12.78 18.29 -14.39
CA PHE A 231 12.72 17.91 -15.82
C PHE A 231 11.93 18.92 -16.67
N SER A 232 11.23 19.88 -16.05
CA SER A 232 10.63 21.01 -16.77
C SER A 232 11.69 22.09 -16.95
N ASP A 233 11.79 22.63 -18.17
CA ASP A 233 12.79 23.61 -18.59
C ASP A 233 13.03 24.70 -17.55
N GLY A 234 14.26 24.85 -17.12
CA GLY A 234 14.69 26.01 -16.36
C GLY A 234 15.59 25.77 -15.15
N PHE A 235 16.27 24.63 -15.07
CA PHE A 235 17.45 24.50 -14.20
C PHE A 235 18.67 24.09 -15.00
#